data_def2ed9599822376e01027c3ffc51e9e
#
_entry.id   def2ed9599822376e01027c3ffc51e9e
#
_cell.length_a   1.000
_cell.length_b   1.000
_cell.length_c   1.000
_cell.angle_alpha   90.00
_cell.angle_beta   90.00
_cell.angle_gamma   90.00
#
_symmetry.space_group_name_H-M   'P 1'
#
loop_
_entity.id
_entity.type
_entity.pdbx_description
1 polymer ?
#
loop_
_entity_poly.entity_id
_entity_poly.type
_entity_poly.pdbx_seq_one_letter_code
_entity_poly.pdbx_strand_id
1 'polypeptide(L)'
;GLTSSSIEMASKGNLGIEINLSKVPCREANMSPYEIMLSESQERMLIVLENGKEEMAKKIFDKWNLDFAVIGQTTKSKKIELYFNEEKVADIPVNTLVENSPMYDRKWKKAKLPKRIKVDKEQFKTLKVKNVLNKILSNPNVCSKEWIWQQYDHTVMGDTIQKPGGDAGVVRVHGTNKAVAASVDSSAVYCWAHPLSGGKQIVCESWRNLISVGAKPIAITNCLNFGSPENEENMGEFVECVQGLGEASAYLEFPVVSGNVSFYNQTKDIGIKPTPAIGGVGLIKDCKNMVTMNLKEADNILLVIGKTEGHLDQSLFARD
;
A
#
# COMPACT_ATOMS: atom_id res chain seq x y z
N GLY A 1 -15.96 -4.26 0.66
CA GLY A 1 -17.12 -4.78 1.38
C GLY A 1 -18.05 -5.61 0.50
N LEU A 2 -19.06 -6.24 1.09
CA LEU A 2 -19.99 -7.12 0.38
C LEU A 2 -20.74 -6.36 -0.74
N THR A 3 -21.10 -5.12 -0.50
CA THR A 3 -21.79 -4.25 -1.46
C THR A 3 -21.00 -4.08 -2.74
N SER A 4 -19.76 -3.61 -2.66
CA SER A 4 -18.95 -3.36 -3.86
C SER A 4 -18.67 -4.64 -4.61
N SER A 5 -18.24 -5.71 -3.91
CA SER A 5 -17.89 -6.97 -4.56
C SER A 5 -19.08 -7.62 -5.29
N SER A 6 -20.27 -7.63 -4.68
CA SER A 6 -21.46 -8.22 -5.31
C SER A 6 -21.91 -7.43 -6.54
N ILE A 7 -21.90 -6.10 -6.45
CA ILE A 7 -22.30 -5.20 -7.53
C ILE A 7 -21.34 -5.30 -8.72
N GLU A 8 -20.04 -5.24 -8.46
CA GLU A 8 -19.01 -5.31 -9.50
C GLU A 8 -19.01 -6.66 -10.23
N MET A 9 -19.15 -7.75 -9.48
CA MET A 9 -19.23 -9.10 -10.07
C MET A 9 -20.49 -9.25 -10.92
N ALA A 10 -21.65 -8.78 -10.44
CA ALA A 10 -22.91 -8.82 -11.19
C ALA A 10 -22.80 -7.98 -12.48
N SER A 11 -22.24 -6.78 -12.41
CA SER A 11 -22.03 -5.90 -13.57
C SER A 11 -21.10 -6.53 -14.60
N LYS A 12 -19.93 -7.02 -14.19
CA LYS A 12 -18.97 -7.69 -15.09
C LYS A 12 -19.54 -8.93 -15.77
N GLY A 13 -20.40 -9.66 -15.06
CA GLY A 13 -21.12 -10.83 -15.58
C GLY A 13 -22.35 -10.48 -16.42
N ASN A 14 -22.77 -9.22 -16.48
CA ASN A 14 -24.04 -8.78 -17.07
C ASN A 14 -25.25 -9.57 -16.51
N LEU A 15 -25.21 -9.84 -15.20
CA LEU A 15 -26.19 -10.61 -14.45
C LEU A 15 -26.79 -9.77 -13.32
N GLY A 16 -27.79 -10.32 -12.64
CA GLY A 16 -28.25 -9.88 -11.34
C GLY A 16 -27.70 -10.78 -10.23
N ILE A 17 -27.96 -10.40 -9.00
CA ILE A 17 -27.60 -11.19 -7.82
C ILE A 17 -28.70 -11.08 -6.77
N GLU A 18 -29.06 -12.20 -6.18
CA GLU A 18 -29.96 -12.31 -5.05
C GLU A 18 -29.15 -12.70 -3.82
N ILE A 19 -29.26 -11.92 -2.74
CA ILE A 19 -28.52 -12.16 -1.50
C ILE A 19 -29.51 -12.21 -0.33
N ASN A 20 -29.39 -13.25 0.49
CA ASN A 20 -30.07 -13.34 1.77
C ASN A 20 -29.12 -12.91 2.88
N LEU A 21 -29.33 -11.69 3.37
CA LEU A 21 -28.46 -11.07 4.39
C LEU A 21 -28.54 -11.79 5.75
N SER A 22 -29.64 -12.50 6.03
CA SER A 22 -29.74 -13.31 7.27
C SER A 22 -28.76 -14.49 7.29
N LYS A 23 -28.20 -14.87 6.12
CA LYS A 23 -27.19 -15.94 5.99
C LYS A 23 -25.75 -15.43 6.00
N VAL A 24 -25.56 -14.10 5.99
CA VAL A 24 -24.21 -13.50 6.02
C VAL A 24 -23.62 -13.68 7.42
N PRO A 25 -22.44 -14.31 7.56
CA PRO A 25 -21.78 -14.42 8.85
C PRO A 25 -21.43 -13.02 9.41
N CYS A 26 -21.94 -12.70 10.57
CA CYS A 26 -21.69 -11.45 11.28
C CYS A 26 -21.03 -11.72 12.63
N ARG A 27 -20.07 -10.88 13.02
CA ARG A 27 -19.46 -10.95 14.37
C ARG A 27 -20.33 -10.27 15.41
N GLU A 28 -21.00 -9.17 15.01
CA GLU A 28 -21.93 -8.44 15.88
C GLU A 28 -23.35 -9.03 15.79
N ALA A 29 -24.02 -9.11 16.93
CA ALA A 29 -25.40 -9.54 16.98
C ALA A 29 -26.35 -8.41 16.56
N ASN A 30 -27.50 -8.78 16.02
CA ASN A 30 -28.59 -7.86 15.67
C ASN A 30 -28.24 -6.76 14.66
N MET A 31 -27.33 -7.01 13.75
CA MET A 31 -27.07 -6.10 12.64
C MET A 31 -28.26 -5.98 11.72
N SER A 32 -28.64 -4.77 11.37
CA SER A 32 -29.64 -4.47 10.36
C SER A 32 -29.13 -4.77 8.94
N PRO A 33 -30.03 -4.95 7.96
CA PRO A 33 -29.63 -5.10 6.54
C PRO A 33 -28.70 -4.00 6.04
N TYR A 34 -28.98 -2.76 6.45
CA TYR A 34 -28.19 -1.59 6.09
C TYR A 34 -26.76 -1.69 6.65
N GLU A 35 -26.62 -2.04 7.92
CA GLU A 35 -25.30 -2.21 8.57
C GLU A 35 -24.52 -3.37 7.94
N ILE A 36 -25.15 -4.50 7.62
CA ILE A 36 -24.50 -5.63 6.95
C ILE A 36 -23.91 -5.20 5.60
N MET A 37 -24.69 -4.45 4.80
CA MET A 37 -24.26 -4.00 3.48
C MET A 37 -23.18 -2.91 3.55
N LEU A 38 -23.20 -2.04 4.55
CA LEU A 38 -22.17 -1.02 4.77
C LEU A 38 -20.94 -1.54 5.50
N SER A 39 -21.05 -2.66 6.20
CA SER A 39 -19.94 -3.25 6.96
C SER A 39 -18.78 -3.60 6.06
N GLU A 40 -17.61 -3.15 6.44
CA GLU A 40 -16.34 -3.50 5.82
C GLU A 40 -15.49 -4.29 6.82
N SER A 41 -15.38 -5.60 6.58
CA SER A 41 -14.50 -6.48 7.36
C SER A 41 -13.36 -6.96 6.46
N GLN A 42 -12.16 -6.93 6.99
CA GLN A 42 -10.98 -7.43 6.29
C GLN A 42 -11.11 -8.93 5.97
N GLU A 43 -10.49 -9.35 4.86
CA GLU A 43 -10.31 -10.76 4.48
C GLU A 43 -11.62 -11.54 4.19
N ARG A 44 -12.73 -10.85 3.95
CA ARG A 44 -13.93 -11.49 3.41
C ARG A 44 -13.82 -11.61 1.89
N MET A 45 -14.12 -12.79 1.36
CA MET A 45 -14.10 -13.09 -0.07
C MET A 45 -15.48 -13.53 -0.53
N LEU A 46 -16.00 -12.89 -1.58
CA LEU A 46 -17.20 -13.34 -2.27
C LEU A 46 -16.80 -14.24 -3.43
N ILE A 47 -17.38 -15.46 -3.48
CA ILE A 47 -17.04 -16.44 -4.49
C ILE A 47 -18.33 -16.87 -5.19
N VAL A 48 -18.30 -16.99 -6.51
CA VAL A 48 -19.38 -17.61 -7.29
C VAL A 48 -18.95 -19.03 -7.67
N LEU A 49 -19.74 -19.99 -7.25
CA LEU A 49 -19.51 -21.42 -7.52
C LEU A 49 -20.42 -21.91 -8.65
N GLU A 50 -19.99 -22.95 -9.34
CA GLU A 50 -20.88 -23.76 -10.15
C GLU A 50 -21.93 -24.42 -9.25
N ASN A 51 -23.14 -24.49 -9.77
CA ASN A 51 -24.27 -25.10 -9.03
C ASN A 51 -23.96 -26.56 -8.62
N GLY A 52 -24.20 -26.87 -7.34
CA GLY A 52 -23.93 -28.19 -6.75
C GLY A 52 -22.48 -28.41 -6.28
N LYS A 53 -21.64 -27.35 -6.25
CA LYS A 53 -20.26 -27.41 -5.73
C LYS A 53 -20.11 -26.90 -4.30
N GLU A 54 -21.19 -26.53 -3.63
CA GLU A 54 -21.20 -25.89 -2.32
C GLU A 54 -20.57 -26.80 -1.25
N GLU A 55 -20.92 -28.09 -1.23
CA GLU A 55 -20.37 -29.05 -0.28
C GLU A 55 -18.87 -29.30 -0.49
N MET A 56 -18.42 -29.27 -1.75
CA MET A 56 -16.99 -29.41 -2.06
C MET A 56 -16.20 -28.18 -1.57
N ALA A 57 -16.74 -26.99 -1.80
CA ALA A 57 -16.14 -25.75 -1.30
C ALA A 57 -16.11 -25.74 0.23
N LYS A 58 -17.23 -26.11 0.88
CA LYS A 58 -17.31 -26.17 2.35
C LYS A 58 -16.21 -27.05 2.94
N LYS A 59 -15.97 -28.25 2.40
CA LYS A 59 -14.90 -29.15 2.87
C LYS A 59 -13.51 -28.50 2.78
N ILE A 60 -13.28 -27.67 1.78
CA ILE A 60 -11.99 -26.94 1.62
C ILE A 60 -11.85 -25.89 2.72
N PHE A 61 -12.90 -25.10 2.97
CA PHE A 61 -12.87 -24.05 4.00
C PHE A 61 -12.80 -24.65 5.41
N ASP A 62 -13.55 -25.70 5.69
CA ASP A 62 -13.51 -26.42 6.98
C ASP A 62 -12.09 -26.97 7.28
N LYS A 63 -11.37 -27.44 6.26
CA LYS A 63 -9.97 -27.90 6.40
C LYS A 63 -9.05 -26.80 6.95
N TRP A 64 -9.32 -25.56 6.63
CA TRP A 64 -8.53 -24.39 7.04
C TRP A 64 -9.16 -23.61 8.19
N ASN A 65 -10.22 -24.15 8.79
CA ASN A 65 -10.98 -23.51 9.87
C ASN A 65 -11.46 -22.09 9.49
N LEU A 66 -11.99 -21.96 8.28
CA LEU A 66 -12.54 -20.72 7.73
C LEU A 66 -14.07 -20.80 7.67
N ASP A 67 -14.71 -19.71 8.03
CA ASP A 67 -16.16 -19.57 7.89
C ASP A 67 -16.58 -19.64 6.42
N PHE A 68 -17.64 -20.37 6.13
CA PHE A 68 -18.23 -20.49 4.80
C PHE A 68 -19.75 -20.46 4.89
N ALA A 69 -20.38 -19.62 4.09
CA ALA A 69 -21.83 -19.55 4.00
C ALA A 69 -22.30 -19.33 2.55
N VAL A 70 -23.32 -20.05 2.15
CA VAL A 70 -24.04 -19.78 0.89
C VAL A 70 -25.07 -18.69 1.15
N ILE A 71 -24.78 -17.49 0.67
CA ILE A 71 -25.56 -16.29 0.98
C ILE A 71 -26.54 -15.89 -0.13
N GLY A 72 -26.46 -16.49 -1.32
CA GLY A 72 -27.30 -16.11 -2.44
C GLY A 72 -26.95 -16.82 -3.74
N GLN A 73 -27.44 -16.28 -4.83
CA GLN A 73 -27.26 -16.81 -6.18
C GLN A 73 -27.22 -15.71 -7.22
N THR A 74 -26.63 -16.01 -8.39
CA THR A 74 -26.70 -15.15 -9.56
C THR A 74 -28.06 -15.31 -10.26
N THR A 75 -28.59 -14.22 -10.84
CA THR A 75 -29.88 -14.20 -11.52
C THR A 75 -29.77 -13.55 -12.90
N LYS A 76 -30.81 -13.67 -13.71
CA LYS A 76 -30.92 -12.96 -14.99
C LYS A 76 -31.64 -11.59 -14.86
N SER A 77 -32.00 -11.19 -13.64
CA SER A 77 -32.78 -9.98 -13.38
C SER A 77 -32.03 -8.68 -13.69
N LYS A 78 -30.69 -8.70 -13.71
CA LYS A 78 -29.81 -7.51 -13.78
C LYS A 78 -30.04 -6.53 -12.62
N LYS A 79 -30.49 -7.06 -11.48
CA LYS A 79 -30.72 -6.32 -10.26
C LYS A 79 -29.94 -6.89 -9.10
N ILE A 80 -29.71 -6.07 -8.10
CA ILE A 80 -29.34 -6.49 -6.76
C ILE A 80 -30.62 -6.63 -5.95
N GLU A 81 -30.94 -7.84 -5.56
CA GLU A 81 -32.13 -8.17 -4.77
C GLU A 81 -31.63 -8.65 -3.41
N LEU A 82 -32.00 -7.92 -2.36
CA LEU A 82 -31.58 -8.23 -1.00
C LEU A 82 -32.78 -8.69 -0.19
N TYR A 83 -32.62 -9.78 0.52
CA TYR A 83 -33.61 -10.34 1.45
C TYR A 83 -33.07 -10.38 2.86
N PHE A 84 -33.93 -10.14 3.83
CA PHE A 84 -33.62 -10.26 5.26
C PHE A 84 -34.86 -10.75 5.99
N ASN A 85 -34.74 -11.84 6.75
CA ASN A 85 -35.85 -12.50 7.42
C ASN A 85 -37.05 -12.77 6.48
N GLU A 86 -36.75 -13.30 5.27
CA GLU A 86 -37.73 -13.63 4.22
C GLU A 86 -38.37 -12.40 3.54
N GLU A 87 -38.09 -11.19 3.98
CA GLU A 87 -38.60 -9.98 3.34
C GLU A 87 -37.60 -9.40 2.35
N LYS A 88 -38.07 -8.91 1.20
CA LYS A 88 -37.25 -8.17 0.25
C LYS A 88 -36.99 -6.77 0.77
N VAL A 89 -35.75 -6.47 1.13
CA VAL A 89 -35.33 -5.17 1.71
C VAL A 89 -34.69 -4.23 0.70
N ALA A 90 -34.28 -4.74 -0.48
CA ALA A 90 -33.80 -3.91 -1.59
C ALA A 90 -34.05 -4.58 -2.95
N ASP A 91 -34.28 -3.76 -3.96
CA ASP A 91 -34.43 -4.16 -5.36
C ASP A 91 -33.90 -3.00 -6.24
N ILE A 92 -32.63 -3.09 -6.65
CA ILE A 92 -31.94 -1.99 -7.33
C ILE A 92 -31.29 -2.51 -8.62
N PRO A 93 -31.49 -1.83 -9.76
CA PRO A 93 -30.80 -2.19 -10.99
C PRO A 93 -29.29 -2.05 -10.82
N VAL A 94 -28.49 -3.05 -11.26
CA VAL A 94 -27.03 -3.05 -11.17
C VAL A 94 -26.43 -1.81 -11.83
N ASN A 95 -26.92 -1.41 -12.99
CA ASN A 95 -26.44 -0.25 -13.73
C ASN A 95 -26.57 1.06 -12.96
N THR A 96 -27.58 1.21 -12.11
CA THR A 96 -27.76 2.40 -11.27
C THR A 96 -26.57 2.59 -10.32
N LEU A 97 -26.00 1.50 -9.85
CA LEU A 97 -24.91 1.52 -8.88
C LEU A 97 -23.52 1.54 -9.50
N VAL A 98 -23.40 1.22 -10.79
CA VAL A 98 -22.11 1.16 -11.51
C VAL A 98 -22.02 2.24 -12.58
N GLU A 99 -22.85 2.12 -13.64
CA GLU A 99 -22.72 3.00 -14.82
C GLU A 99 -23.22 4.42 -14.55
N ASN A 100 -24.24 4.56 -13.69
CA ASN A 100 -24.84 5.85 -13.33
C ASN A 100 -24.17 6.50 -12.10
N SER A 101 -23.14 5.86 -11.53
CA SER A 101 -22.33 6.49 -10.47
C SER A 101 -21.60 7.70 -11.01
N PRO A 102 -21.56 8.84 -10.29
CA PRO A 102 -20.91 10.03 -10.77
C PRO A 102 -19.41 9.80 -10.92
N MET A 103 -18.90 10.02 -12.13
CA MET A 103 -17.47 10.07 -12.39
C MET A 103 -17.00 11.52 -12.28
N TYR A 104 -16.23 11.81 -11.26
CA TYR A 104 -15.73 13.16 -11.01
C TYR A 104 -14.47 13.44 -11.83
N ASP A 105 -14.48 14.49 -12.63
CA ASP A 105 -13.28 15.12 -13.19
C ASP A 105 -12.88 16.30 -12.30
N ARG A 106 -12.05 16.02 -11.30
CA ARG A 106 -11.64 17.02 -10.30
C ARG A 106 -10.62 17.98 -10.91
N LYS A 107 -10.92 19.28 -10.83
CA LYS A 107 -9.97 20.32 -11.20
C LYS A 107 -8.76 20.29 -10.28
N TRP A 108 -7.61 20.59 -10.85
CA TRP A 108 -6.37 20.66 -10.10
C TRP A 108 -5.48 21.79 -10.57
N LYS A 109 -4.63 22.28 -9.71
CA LYS A 109 -3.59 23.26 -9.98
C LYS A 109 -2.23 22.63 -9.68
N LYS A 110 -1.22 23.08 -10.38
CA LYS A 110 0.15 22.70 -10.08
C LYS A 110 0.45 22.95 -8.59
N ALA A 111 1.06 21.96 -7.93
CA ALA A 111 1.38 22.04 -6.52
C ALA A 111 2.23 23.26 -6.19
N LYS A 112 1.87 23.96 -5.11
CA LYS A 112 2.62 25.11 -4.63
C LYS A 112 3.81 24.61 -3.82
N LEU A 113 4.98 24.68 -4.40
CA LEU A 113 6.19 24.22 -3.73
C LEU A 113 6.54 25.10 -2.52
N PRO A 114 6.97 24.53 -1.40
CA PRO A 114 7.45 25.30 -0.26
C PRO A 114 8.71 26.09 -0.62
N LYS A 115 8.99 27.10 0.17
CA LYS A 115 10.25 27.83 0.01
C LYS A 115 11.42 26.89 0.28
N ARG A 116 12.40 26.91 -0.62
CA ARG A 116 13.61 26.12 -0.47
C ARG A 116 14.35 26.50 0.81
N ILE A 117 14.79 25.53 1.59
CA ILE A 117 15.59 25.76 2.79
C ILE A 117 16.96 26.29 2.32
N LYS A 118 17.32 27.49 2.78
CA LYS A 118 18.62 28.09 2.53
C LYS A 118 19.55 27.70 3.67
N VAL A 119 20.59 26.97 3.37
CA VAL A 119 21.64 26.66 4.33
C VAL A 119 22.79 27.65 4.12
N ASP A 120 23.18 28.36 5.18
CA ASP A 120 24.29 29.29 5.13
C ASP A 120 25.63 28.51 5.07
N LYS A 121 26.30 28.62 3.95
CA LYS A 121 27.59 27.93 3.72
C LYS A 121 28.69 28.37 4.67
N GLU A 122 28.64 29.60 5.19
CA GLU A 122 29.63 30.11 6.14
C GLU A 122 29.52 29.38 7.50
N GLN A 123 28.32 28.95 7.88
CA GLN A 123 28.12 28.16 9.09
C GLN A 123 28.89 26.83 9.05
N PHE A 124 29.10 26.24 7.85
CA PHE A 124 29.86 25.00 7.74
C PHE A 124 31.30 25.11 8.21
N LYS A 125 31.92 26.31 8.09
CA LYS A 125 33.30 26.53 8.52
C LYS A 125 33.49 26.38 10.02
N THR A 126 32.42 26.60 10.79
CA THR A 126 32.44 26.55 12.27
C THR A 126 31.86 25.25 12.83
N LEU A 127 31.19 24.47 12.01
CA LEU A 127 30.55 23.23 12.44
C LEU A 127 31.58 22.12 12.72
N LYS A 128 31.52 21.55 13.91
CA LYS A 128 32.27 20.34 14.24
C LYS A 128 31.45 19.12 13.83
N VAL A 129 31.98 18.30 12.94
CA VAL A 129 31.30 17.10 12.41
C VAL A 129 30.71 16.24 13.53
N LYS A 130 31.44 16.04 14.63
CA LYS A 130 30.96 15.28 15.80
C LYS A 130 29.66 15.85 16.38
N ASN A 131 29.55 17.18 16.49
CA ASN A 131 28.36 17.83 17.06
C ASN A 131 27.15 17.67 16.12
N VAL A 132 27.39 17.85 14.82
CA VAL A 132 26.34 17.67 13.78
C VAL A 132 25.86 16.23 13.77
N LEU A 133 26.78 15.27 13.79
CA LEU A 133 26.44 13.85 13.79
C LEU A 133 25.65 13.47 15.05
N ASN A 134 26.08 13.94 16.22
CA ASN A 134 25.34 13.70 17.47
C ASN A 134 23.93 14.28 17.41
N LYS A 135 23.76 15.48 16.87
CA LYS A 135 22.44 16.11 16.72
C LYS A 135 21.53 15.31 15.79
N ILE A 136 22.04 14.90 14.63
CA ILE A 136 21.27 14.07 13.67
C ILE A 136 20.90 12.72 14.31
N LEU A 137 21.84 12.03 14.95
CA LEU A 137 21.58 10.73 15.57
C LEU A 137 20.64 10.81 16.78
N SER A 138 20.55 11.98 17.43
CA SER A 138 19.60 12.23 18.51
C SER A 138 18.20 12.57 18.03
N ASN A 139 18.01 12.76 16.71
CA ASN A 139 16.71 13.12 16.15
C ASN A 139 15.75 11.92 16.20
N PRO A 140 14.51 12.08 16.69
CA PRO A 140 13.52 11.01 16.76
C PRO A 140 13.23 10.33 15.41
N ASN A 141 13.45 11.03 14.29
CA ASN A 141 13.25 10.44 12.95
C ASN A 141 14.25 9.34 12.60
N VAL A 142 15.43 9.32 13.24
CA VAL A 142 16.47 8.29 13.02
C VAL A 142 16.60 7.31 14.19
N CYS A 143 15.73 7.38 15.19
CA CYS A 143 15.73 6.41 16.28
C CYS A 143 15.37 5.00 15.77
N SER A 144 15.82 3.97 16.48
CA SER A 144 15.42 2.58 16.20
C SER A 144 13.90 2.44 16.26
N LYS A 145 13.34 1.74 15.29
CA LYS A 145 11.92 1.36 15.24
C LYS A 145 11.70 -0.09 15.70
N GLU A 146 12.71 -0.70 16.30
CA GLU A 146 12.68 -2.09 16.73
C GLU A 146 11.50 -2.43 17.63
N TRP A 147 11.12 -1.54 18.55
CA TRP A 147 9.97 -1.71 19.43
C TRP A 147 8.63 -1.85 18.69
N ILE A 148 8.52 -1.34 17.44
CA ILE A 148 7.33 -1.48 16.61
C ILE A 148 7.22 -2.91 16.09
N TRP A 149 8.25 -3.40 15.40
CA TRP A 149 8.19 -4.70 14.74
C TRP A 149 8.44 -5.88 15.69
N GLN A 150 9.01 -5.66 16.87
CA GLN A 150 9.07 -6.67 17.94
C GLN A 150 7.70 -7.11 18.47
N GLN A 151 6.66 -6.31 18.25
CA GLN A 151 5.28 -6.64 18.66
C GLN A 151 4.62 -7.67 17.74
N TYR A 152 5.23 -7.97 16.61
CA TYR A 152 4.69 -8.88 15.60
C TYR A 152 5.60 -10.09 15.43
N ASP A 153 4.99 -11.25 15.20
CA ASP A 153 5.76 -12.44 14.84
C ASP A 153 6.17 -12.38 13.36
N HIS A 154 7.43 -12.03 13.12
CA HIS A 154 8.04 -11.98 11.81
C HIS A 154 8.73 -13.30 11.44
N THR A 155 8.61 -14.34 12.26
CA THR A 155 9.25 -15.65 12.07
C THR A 155 8.26 -16.77 11.81
N VAL A 156 6.98 -16.43 11.61
CA VAL A 156 5.91 -17.39 11.30
C VAL A 156 6.37 -18.36 10.22
N MET A 157 6.11 -19.67 10.41
CA MET A 157 6.52 -20.78 9.56
C MET A 157 8.04 -21.02 9.45
N GLY A 158 8.87 -20.22 10.11
CA GLY A 158 10.32 -20.40 10.15
C GLY A 158 11.06 -20.11 8.84
N ASP A 159 10.43 -19.42 7.89
CA ASP A 159 10.99 -19.15 6.56
C ASP A 159 11.62 -17.75 6.43
N THR A 160 11.59 -16.93 7.47
CA THR A 160 12.22 -15.60 7.47
C THR A 160 13.74 -15.74 7.56
N ILE A 161 14.45 -15.27 6.55
CA ILE A 161 15.92 -15.28 6.49
C ILE A 161 16.54 -13.91 6.70
N GLN A 162 15.83 -12.83 6.38
CA GLN A 162 16.18 -11.48 6.76
C GLN A 162 14.99 -10.85 7.49
N LYS A 163 15.13 -10.68 8.79
CA LYS A 163 14.12 -10.03 9.63
C LYS A 163 14.10 -8.50 9.42
N PRO A 164 13.06 -7.79 9.90
CA PRO A 164 13.03 -6.32 9.89
C PRO A 164 14.29 -5.69 10.46
N GLY A 165 14.65 -4.50 9.96
CA GLY A 165 15.87 -3.76 10.34
C GLY A 165 16.98 -3.80 9.28
N GLY A 166 16.80 -4.52 8.17
CA GLY A 166 17.59 -4.41 6.95
C GLY A 166 16.92 -3.53 5.89
N ASP A 167 17.48 -3.45 4.68
CA ASP A 167 16.90 -2.69 3.57
C ASP A 167 15.59 -3.30 3.06
N ALA A 168 15.48 -4.63 3.12
CA ALA A 168 14.25 -5.36 2.84
C ALA A 168 14.13 -6.59 3.75
N GLY A 169 12.90 -6.98 4.06
CA GLY A 169 12.61 -8.29 4.67
C GLY A 169 12.72 -9.38 3.61
N VAL A 170 13.26 -10.54 3.98
CA VAL A 170 13.41 -11.67 3.03
C VAL A 170 12.87 -12.95 3.64
N VAL A 171 11.96 -13.58 2.91
CA VAL A 171 11.29 -14.83 3.32
C VAL A 171 11.54 -15.90 2.26
N ARG A 172 11.95 -17.08 2.68
CA ARG A 172 12.15 -18.22 1.80
C ARG A 172 10.81 -18.72 1.24
N VAL A 173 10.80 -19.11 -0.02
CA VAL A 173 9.68 -19.84 -0.59
C VAL A 173 9.80 -21.29 -0.18
N HIS A 174 8.93 -21.75 0.72
CA HIS A 174 8.98 -23.07 1.33
C HIS A 174 9.15 -24.19 0.28
N GLY A 175 10.01 -25.16 0.56
CA GLY A 175 10.30 -26.28 -0.34
C GLY A 175 11.15 -25.91 -1.58
N THR A 176 11.70 -24.71 -1.64
CA THR A 176 12.57 -24.25 -2.75
C THR A 176 13.83 -23.56 -2.24
N ASN A 177 14.78 -23.27 -3.15
CA ASN A 177 15.92 -22.38 -2.85
C ASN A 177 15.59 -20.90 -3.08
N LYS A 178 14.38 -20.53 -3.51
CA LYS A 178 14.00 -19.17 -3.79
C LYS A 178 13.61 -18.42 -2.52
N ALA A 179 13.69 -17.10 -2.59
CA ALA A 179 13.15 -16.22 -1.57
C ALA A 179 12.45 -15.01 -2.19
N VAL A 180 11.48 -14.48 -1.46
CA VAL A 180 10.80 -13.21 -1.78
C VAL A 180 11.35 -12.13 -0.86
N ALA A 181 11.74 -11.02 -1.44
CA ALA A 181 12.10 -9.81 -0.70
C ALA A 181 10.96 -8.80 -0.77
N ALA A 182 10.73 -8.07 0.32
CA ALA A 182 9.74 -7.01 0.39
C ALA A 182 10.30 -5.78 1.10
N SER A 183 10.03 -4.60 0.54
CA SER A 183 10.32 -3.30 1.17
C SER A 183 9.06 -2.44 1.24
N VAL A 184 9.03 -1.50 2.17
CA VAL A 184 7.98 -0.47 2.26
C VAL A 184 8.65 0.88 2.42
N ASP A 185 8.38 1.78 1.48
CA ASP A 185 9.06 3.05 1.37
C ASP A 185 8.07 4.22 1.22
N SER A 186 8.34 5.32 1.88
CA SER A 186 7.56 6.55 1.78
C SER A 186 8.36 7.76 2.29
N SER A 187 8.15 8.92 1.67
CA SER A 187 8.70 10.19 2.17
C SER A 187 7.73 11.33 1.93
N ALA A 188 6.83 11.56 2.89
CA ALA A 188 5.87 12.65 2.85
C ALA A 188 6.54 14.04 2.71
N VAL A 189 7.73 14.21 3.28
CA VAL A 189 8.46 15.47 3.21
C VAL A 189 8.99 15.76 1.81
N TYR A 190 9.49 14.74 1.12
CA TYR A 190 9.99 14.89 -0.26
C TYR A 190 8.85 15.11 -1.24
N CYS A 191 7.73 14.39 -1.07
CA CYS A 191 6.53 14.58 -1.87
C CYS A 191 5.91 15.96 -1.67
N TRP A 192 5.88 16.47 -0.43
CA TRP A 192 5.44 17.83 -0.15
C TRP A 192 6.39 18.89 -0.75
N ALA A 193 7.70 18.68 -0.68
CA ALA A 193 8.68 19.62 -1.22
C ALA A 193 8.64 19.70 -2.76
N HIS A 194 8.42 18.57 -3.42
CA HIS A 194 8.31 18.50 -4.89
C HIS A 194 7.58 17.19 -5.27
N PRO A 195 6.25 17.21 -5.46
CA PRO A 195 5.44 16.00 -5.60
C PRO A 195 5.92 15.06 -6.71
N LEU A 196 6.21 15.58 -7.89
CA LEU A 196 6.70 14.77 -9.02
C LEU A 196 8.04 14.06 -8.69
N SER A 197 8.99 14.80 -8.14
CA SER A 197 10.30 14.23 -7.78
C SER A 197 10.21 13.30 -6.58
N GLY A 198 9.40 13.64 -5.58
CA GLY A 198 9.14 12.80 -4.42
C GLY A 198 8.54 11.45 -4.82
N GLY A 199 7.55 11.47 -5.73
CA GLY A 199 6.96 10.25 -6.30
C GLY A 199 8.01 9.37 -6.99
N LYS A 200 8.91 9.95 -7.78
CA LYS A 200 10.02 9.20 -8.40
C LYS A 200 10.96 8.61 -7.36
N GLN A 201 11.33 9.40 -6.35
CA GLN A 201 12.30 8.99 -5.33
C GLN A 201 11.85 7.78 -4.53
N ILE A 202 10.59 7.70 -4.10
CA ILE A 202 10.10 6.56 -3.31
C ILE A 202 10.06 5.26 -4.11
N VAL A 203 9.75 5.31 -5.42
CA VAL A 203 9.84 4.11 -6.28
C VAL A 203 11.29 3.67 -6.45
N CYS A 204 12.21 4.63 -6.68
CA CYS A 204 13.63 4.35 -6.79
C CYS A 204 14.23 3.82 -5.48
N GLU A 205 13.75 4.29 -4.33
CA GLU A 205 14.17 3.82 -3.01
C GLU A 205 13.77 2.36 -2.82
N SER A 206 12.50 2.03 -3.03
CA SER A 206 12.00 0.66 -2.96
C SER A 206 12.76 -0.28 -3.90
N TRP A 207 12.98 0.14 -5.13
CA TRP A 207 13.76 -0.63 -6.11
C TRP A 207 15.19 -0.90 -5.63
N ARG A 208 15.88 0.13 -5.10
CA ARG A 208 17.25 -0.02 -4.55
C ARG A 208 17.30 -0.91 -3.33
N ASN A 209 16.32 -0.79 -2.43
CA ASN A 209 16.24 -1.61 -1.22
C ASN A 209 16.10 -3.10 -1.56
N LEU A 210 15.36 -3.44 -2.60
CA LEU A 210 15.27 -4.82 -3.09
C LEU A 210 16.58 -5.30 -3.72
N ILE A 211 17.23 -4.45 -4.53
CA ILE A 211 18.53 -4.78 -5.14
C ILE A 211 19.59 -5.00 -4.08
N SER A 212 19.62 -4.17 -3.02
CA SER A 212 20.66 -4.24 -1.97
C SER A 212 20.66 -5.56 -1.20
N VAL A 213 19.53 -6.27 -1.15
CA VAL A 213 19.44 -7.62 -0.56
C VAL A 213 19.67 -8.75 -1.59
N GLY A 214 19.99 -8.41 -2.84
CA GLY A 214 20.22 -9.38 -3.92
C GLY A 214 18.94 -9.83 -4.65
N ALA A 215 17.82 -9.16 -4.46
CA ALA A 215 16.58 -9.47 -5.15
C ALA A 215 16.49 -8.75 -6.51
N LYS A 216 15.87 -9.42 -7.49
CA LYS A 216 15.40 -8.76 -8.70
C LYS A 216 14.02 -8.15 -8.41
N PRO A 217 13.84 -6.82 -8.47
CA PRO A 217 12.54 -6.19 -8.34
C PRO A 217 11.56 -6.72 -9.40
N ILE A 218 10.31 -6.98 -9.01
CA ILE A 218 9.30 -7.56 -9.90
C ILE A 218 8.11 -6.62 -10.06
N ALA A 219 7.54 -6.15 -8.95
CA ALA A 219 6.33 -5.34 -8.94
C ALA A 219 6.19 -4.55 -7.66
N ILE A 220 5.36 -3.51 -7.72
CA ILE A 220 4.98 -2.70 -6.56
C ILE A 220 3.46 -2.68 -6.36
N THR A 221 3.08 -2.49 -5.11
CA THR A 221 1.77 -1.98 -4.72
C THR A 221 1.93 -0.57 -4.17
N ASN A 222 0.87 0.22 -4.16
CA ASN A 222 0.89 1.53 -3.53
C ASN A 222 -0.27 1.74 -2.55
N CYS A 223 -0.05 2.62 -1.58
CA CYS A 223 -1.05 3.11 -0.65
C CYS A 223 -0.95 4.64 -0.66
N LEU A 224 -1.86 5.29 -1.37
CA LEU A 224 -1.80 6.72 -1.64
C LEU A 224 -2.68 7.47 -0.63
N ASN A 225 -2.08 8.36 0.18
CA ASN A 225 -2.79 9.10 1.21
C ASN A 225 -2.60 10.60 0.98
N PHE A 226 -3.74 11.30 0.78
CA PHE A 226 -3.78 12.73 0.44
C PHE A 226 -4.91 13.44 1.17
N GLY A 227 -4.86 14.77 1.21
CA GLY A 227 -5.93 15.62 1.71
C GLY A 227 -7.18 15.57 0.83
N SER A 228 -8.13 16.49 1.03
CA SER A 228 -9.35 16.53 0.23
C SER A 228 -9.06 16.79 -1.26
N PRO A 229 -9.59 15.96 -2.17
CA PRO A 229 -9.45 16.15 -3.62
C PRO A 229 -10.33 17.30 -4.15
N GLU A 230 -11.19 17.88 -3.32
CA GLU A 230 -11.97 19.08 -3.64
C GLU A 230 -11.12 20.35 -3.58
N ASN A 231 -10.01 20.31 -2.85
CA ASN A 231 -9.00 21.36 -2.88
C ASN A 231 -8.08 21.14 -4.10
N GLU A 232 -8.08 22.12 -5.03
CA GLU A 232 -7.32 22.03 -6.27
C GLU A 232 -5.79 21.93 -6.07
N GLU A 233 -5.24 22.43 -4.95
CA GLU A 233 -3.82 22.30 -4.61
C GLU A 233 -3.51 20.88 -4.15
N ASN A 234 -4.32 20.31 -3.24
CA ASN A 234 -4.17 18.90 -2.81
C ASN A 234 -4.31 17.93 -3.98
N MET A 235 -5.27 18.20 -4.87
CA MET A 235 -5.44 17.39 -6.07
C MET A 235 -4.23 17.51 -7.01
N GLY A 236 -3.60 18.69 -7.09
CA GLY A 236 -2.36 18.90 -7.84
C GLY A 236 -1.19 18.10 -7.25
N GLU A 237 -1.05 18.07 -5.94
CA GLU A 237 -0.05 17.24 -5.26
C GLU A 237 -0.23 15.75 -5.58
N PHE A 238 -1.48 15.27 -5.57
CA PHE A 238 -1.82 13.90 -5.95
C PHE A 238 -1.44 13.61 -7.40
N VAL A 239 -1.87 14.44 -8.35
CA VAL A 239 -1.60 14.26 -9.78
C VAL A 239 -0.10 14.22 -10.05
N GLU A 240 0.67 15.20 -9.53
CA GLU A 240 2.12 15.23 -9.73
C GLU A 240 2.85 14.06 -9.07
N CYS A 241 2.42 13.61 -7.87
CA CYS A 241 2.96 12.40 -7.25
C CYS A 241 2.71 11.15 -8.11
N VAL A 242 1.48 10.96 -8.58
CA VAL A 242 1.11 9.80 -9.43
C VAL A 242 1.89 9.82 -10.75
N GLN A 243 2.06 10.98 -11.37
CA GLN A 243 2.91 11.12 -12.56
C GLN A 243 4.35 10.69 -12.26
N GLY A 244 4.91 11.15 -11.14
CA GLY A 244 6.26 10.76 -10.72
C GLY A 244 6.41 9.26 -10.46
N LEU A 245 5.43 8.66 -9.79
CA LEU A 245 5.37 7.20 -9.57
C LEU A 245 5.34 6.46 -10.92
N GLY A 246 4.47 6.88 -11.84
CA GLY A 246 4.32 6.27 -13.16
C GLY A 246 5.60 6.33 -14.00
N GLU A 247 6.25 7.52 -14.06
CA GLU A 247 7.49 7.70 -14.81
C GLU A 247 8.63 6.83 -14.28
N ALA A 248 8.81 6.76 -12.95
CA ALA A 248 9.84 5.92 -12.34
C ALA A 248 9.54 4.42 -12.52
N SER A 249 8.28 4.03 -12.34
CA SER A 249 7.86 2.63 -12.54
C SER A 249 8.08 2.16 -13.98
N ALA A 250 7.76 2.99 -14.96
CA ALA A 250 7.99 2.68 -16.36
C ALA A 250 9.49 2.59 -16.70
N TYR A 251 10.30 3.54 -16.19
CA TYR A 251 11.74 3.56 -16.44
C TYR A 251 12.47 2.36 -15.83
N LEU A 252 12.05 1.93 -14.64
CA LEU A 252 12.67 0.83 -13.90
C LEU A 252 12.08 -0.54 -14.22
N GLU A 253 11.11 -0.62 -15.14
CA GLU A 253 10.35 -1.84 -15.42
C GLU A 253 9.78 -2.47 -14.12
N PHE A 254 9.25 -1.62 -13.26
CA PHE A 254 8.77 -1.99 -11.93
C PHE A 254 7.27 -1.67 -11.80
N PRO A 255 6.40 -2.52 -12.39
CA PRO A 255 4.99 -2.23 -12.60
C PRO A 255 4.19 -2.15 -11.30
N VAL A 256 3.23 -1.24 -11.27
CA VAL A 256 2.20 -1.17 -10.22
C VAL A 256 1.13 -2.21 -10.52
N VAL A 257 0.98 -3.23 -9.66
CA VAL A 257 0.04 -4.34 -9.86
C VAL A 257 -1.20 -4.25 -8.95
N SER A 258 -1.12 -3.44 -7.91
CA SER A 258 -2.26 -3.16 -7.03
C SER A 258 -2.04 -1.85 -6.27
N GLY A 259 -3.06 -1.40 -5.56
CA GLY A 259 -2.94 -0.25 -4.69
C GLY A 259 -4.30 0.29 -4.25
N ASN A 260 -4.25 1.31 -3.41
CA ASN A 260 -5.44 2.05 -3.00
C ASN A 260 -5.15 3.54 -2.90
N VAL A 261 -6.21 4.32 -2.94
CA VAL A 261 -6.20 5.76 -2.68
C VAL A 261 -7.09 6.05 -1.48
N SER A 262 -6.55 6.83 -0.55
CA SER A 262 -7.28 7.40 0.58
C SER A 262 -7.22 8.92 0.48
N PHE A 263 -8.36 9.55 0.32
CA PHE A 263 -8.54 10.99 0.31
C PHE A 263 -9.17 11.49 1.61
N TYR A 264 -9.31 12.81 1.73
CA TYR A 264 -9.88 13.49 2.90
C TYR A 264 -9.09 13.24 4.21
N ASN A 265 -7.81 12.90 4.10
CA ASN A 265 -6.94 12.77 5.27
C ASN A 265 -6.55 14.18 5.76
N GLN A 266 -7.37 14.72 6.63
CA GLN A 266 -7.22 16.10 7.11
C GLN A 266 -7.88 16.30 8.48
N THR A 267 -7.40 17.34 9.16
CA THR A 267 -8.03 17.84 10.39
C THR A 267 -8.55 19.25 10.11
N LYS A 268 -9.88 19.41 10.10
CA LYS A 268 -10.56 20.61 9.61
C LYS A 268 -10.10 20.90 8.15
N ASP A 269 -9.53 22.07 7.87
CA ASP A 269 -9.10 22.48 6.54
C ASP A 269 -7.61 22.18 6.26
N ILE A 270 -6.91 21.53 7.19
CA ILE A 270 -5.49 21.20 7.06
C ILE A 270 -5.34 19.75 6.63
N GLY A 271 -4.97 19.55 5.37
CA GLY A 271 -4.62 18.23 4.83
C GLY A 271 -3.28 17.71 5.37
N ILE A 272 -3.12 16.40 5.37
CA ILE A 272 -1.80 15.78 5.60
C ILE A 272 -0.85 16.16 4.46
N LYS A 273 0.45 16.05 4.68
CA LYS A 273 1.41 16.10 3.57
C LYS A 273 1.15 14.93 2.61
N PRO A 274 1.42 15.10 1.30
CA PRO A 274 1.30 14.00 0.34
C PRO A 274 2.09 12.78 0.81
N THR A 275 1.40 11.69 1.06
CA THR A 275 2.01 10.48 1.65
C THR A 275 1.70 9.23 0.80
N PRO A 276 2.26 9.14 -0.41
CA PRO A 276 2.26 7.88 -1.12
C PRO A 276 3.25 6.92 -0.44
N ALA A 277 2.81 5.70 -0.16
CA ALA A 277 3.66 4.61 0.30
C ALA A 277 3.74 3.52 -0.76
N ILE A 278 4.93 2.98 -0.97
CA ILE A 278 5.22 1.94 -1.97
C ILE A 278 5.61 0.66 -1.24
N GLY A 279 4.94 -0.44 -1.58
CA GLY A 279 5.35 -1.78 -1.19
C GLY A 279 5.99 -2.49 -2.37
N GLY A 280 7.31 -2.67 -2.33
CA GLY A 280 8.05 -3.35 -3.38
C GLY A 280 8.22 -4.84 -3.12
N VAL A 281 8.13 -5.65 -4.17
CA VAL A 281 8.38 -7.09 -4.11
C VAL A 281 9.46 -7.47 -5.11
N GLY A 282 10.42 -8.29 -4.66
CA GLY A 282 11.49 -8.81 -5.49
C GLY A 282 11.71 -10.32 -5.28
N LEU A 283 12.33 -10.95 -6.26
CA LEU A 283 12.64 -12.38 -6.24
C LEU A 283 14.16 -12.60 -6.11
N ILE A 284 14.56 -13.41 -5.16
CA ILE A 284 15.90 -14.00 -5.05
C ILE A 284 15.82 -15.43 -5.59
N LYS A 285 16.54 -15.72 -6.67
CA LYS A 285 16.51 -17.04 -7.33
C LYS A 285 17.11 -18.15 -6.47
N ASP A 286 18.16 -17.81 -5.70
CA ASP A 286 18.81 -18.70 -4.73
C ASP A 286 19.10 -17.89 -3.47
N CYS A 287 18.49 -18.27 -2.36
CA CYS A 287 18.62 -17.58 -1.07
C CYS A 287 20.07 -17.53 -0.53
N LYS A 288 20.96 -18.39 -1.02
CA LYS A 288 22.39 -18.33 -0.70
C LYS A 288 23.07 -17.07 -1.23
N ASN A 289 22.48 -16.43 -2.24
CA ASN A 289 22.97 -15.19 -2.84
C ASN A 289 22.41 -13.92 -2.17
N MET A 290 21.66 -14.08 -1.08
CA MET A 290 21.15 -12.95 -0.31
C MET A 290 22.31 -12.15 0.30
N VAL A 291 22.17 -10.84 0.31
CA VAL A 291 23.14 -9.91 0.89
C VAL A 291 22.52 -9.21 2.10
N THR A 292 23.33 -8.92 3.10
CA THR A 292 22.93 -8.18 4.31
C THR A 292 23.82 -6.94 4.48
N MET A 293 23.37 -5.96 5.27
CA MET A 293 24.08 -4.70 5.52
C MET A 293 25.42 -4.89 6.26
N ASN A 294 25.61 -5.99 6.97
CA ASN A 294 26.80 -6.20 7.78
C ASN A 294 28.05 -6.35 6.92
N LEU A 295 29.12 -5.65 7.28
CA LEU A 295 30.46 -5.91 6.73
C LEU A 295 30.87 -7.34 7.09
N LYS A 296 31.38 -8.09 6.11
CA LYS A 296 31.67 -9.53 6.28
C LYS A 296 33.13 -9.81 6.65
N GLU A 297 34.02 -9.15 5.97
CA GLU A 297 35.47 -9.44 6.08
C GLU A 297 36.27 -8.13 6.08
N ALA A 298 37.48 -8.17 6.66
CA ALA A 298 38.43 -7.09 6.55
C ALA A 298 38.92 -6.96 5.09
N ASP A 299 39.41 -5.81 4.74
CA ASP A 299 39.99 -5.48 3.42
C ASP A 299 38.99 -5.50 2.23
N ASN A 300 37.67 -5.64 2.50
CA ASN A 300 36.63 -5.45 1.47
C ASN A 300 36.64 -4.00 0.97
N ILE A 301 36.47 -3.84 -0.35
CA ILE A 301 36.45 -2.53 -1.02
C ILE A 301 35.12 -1.86 -0.80
N LEU A 302 35.12 -0.61 -0.34
CA LEU A 302 33.95 0.23 -0.25
C LEU A 302 33.78 1.07 -1.53
N LEU A 303 32.63 0.98 -2.16
CA LEU A 303 32.30 1.72 -3.37
C LEU A 303 31.17 2.71 -3.08
N VAL A 304 31.26 3.91 -3.65
CA VAL A 304 30.16 4.88 -3.71
C VAL A 304 29.65 4.93 -5.14
N ILE A 305 28.39 4.58 -5.33
CA ILE A 305 27.74 4.58 -6.64
C ILE A 305 26.86 5.82 -6.74
N GLY A 306 27.06 6.61 -7.79
CA GLY A 306 26.36 7.85 -8.04
C GLY A 306 27.22 9.09 -7.79
N LYS A 307 26.64 10.25 -8.06
CA LYS A 307 27.29 11.56 -7.92
C LYS A 307 26.81 12.25 -6.65
N THR A 308 27.73 12.65 -5.79
CA THR A 308 27.43 13.48 -4.62
C THR A 308 27.39 14.93 -5.04
N GLU A 309 26.22 15.58 -4.93
CA GLU A 309 26.01 16.98 -5.23
C GLU A 309 25.86 17.79 -3.94
N GLY A 310 26.20 19.07 -4.00
CA GLY A 310 26.27 19.94 -2.82
C GLY A 310 24.93 20.57 -2.41
N HIS A 311 23.80 19.89 -2.58
CA HIS A 311 22.49 20.34 -2.09
C HIS A 311 22.10 19.56 -0.83
N LEU A 312 21.35 20.19 0.05
CA LEU A 312 20.87 19.61 1.31
C LEU A 312 19.33 19.55 1.37
N ASP A 313 18.67 20.40 0.59
CA ASP A 313 17.22 20.52 0.43
C ASP A 313 16.39 20.11 1.68
N GLN A 314 15.71 18.97 1.65
CA GLN A 314 14.87 18.45 2.75
C GLN A 314 15.57 17.42 3.63
N SER A 315 16.90 17.39 3.62
CA SER A 315 17.66 16.54 4.54
C SER A 315 17.36 16.89 6.01
N LEU A 316 17.55 15.92 6.90
CA LEU A 316 17.44 16.19 8.34
C LEU A 316 18.37 17.32 8.78
N PHE A 317 19.59 17.36 8.23
CA PHE A 317 20.54 18.42 8.52
C PHE A 317 20.02 19.82 8.19
N ALA A 318 19.29 19.98 7.10
CA ALA A 318 18.76 21.27 6.67
C ALA A 318 17.49 21.68 7.42
N ARG A 319 16.75 20.72 8.00
CA ARG A 319 15.50 20.96 8.72
C ARG A 319 15.67 21.20 10.21
N ASP A 320 16.73 20.67 10.80
CA ASP A 320 17.05 20.70 12.23
C ASP A 320 18.23 21.62 12.54
#